data_62940aa05da20125809e5872199c8b87
#
_entry.id   62940aa05da20125809e5872199c8b87
#
_cell.length_a   1.000
_cell.length_b   1.000
_cell.length_c   1.000
_cell.angle_alpha   90.00
_cell.angle_beta   90.00
_cell.angle_gamma   90.00
#
_symmetry.space_group_name_H-M   'P 1'
#
loop_
_entity.id
_entity.type
_entity.pdbx_description
1 polymer ?
#
loop_
_entity_poly.entity_id
_entity_poly.type
_entity_poly.pdbx_seq_one_letter_code
_entity_poly.pdbx_strand_id
1 'polypeptide(L)'
;MRRAWLVLPLLLALPACASGPFARPSAMMLAKADRLAEQGNYEAAVAAYDKFLAAHAGDSAAGRARMSRETAAAVVSTRAEIARLRQELARVREDLERLKEIDLRLEKRNTK
;
A
#
# COMPACT_ATOMS: atom_id res chain seq x y z
N MET A 1 -26.60 45.37 41.02
CA MET A 1 -26.77 44.05 40.40
C MET A 1 -25.83 43.96 39.19
N ARG A 2 -24.68 43.39 39.34
CA ARG A 2 -23.70 43.21 38.24
C ARG A 2 -23.48 41.74 38.10
N ARG A 3 -24.06 41.14 37.06
CA ARG A 3 -23.84 39.74 36.69
C ARG A 3 -22.51 39.64 35.94
N ALA A 4 -21.49 39.16 36.62
CA ALA A 4 -20.23 38.82 36.01
C ALA A 4 -20.40 37.56 35.20
N TRP A 5 -20.31 37.67 33.89
CA TRP A 5 -20.20 36.55 32.95
C TRP A 5 -18.76 36.04 32.97
N LEU A 6 -18.54 34.96 33.69
CA LEU A 6 -17.32 34.18 33.61
C LEU A 6 -17.40 33.37 32.33
N VAL A 7 -16.84 33.90 31.25
CA VAL A 7 -16.52 33.14 30.02
C VAL A 7 -15.28 32.32 30.31
N LEU A 8 -15.50 31.05 30.62
CA LEU A 8 -14.43 30.07 30.77
C LEU A 8 -13.89 29.72 29.39
N PRO A 9 -12.62 30.06 29.05
CA PRO A 9 -12.02 29.60 27.82
C PRO A 9 -11.76 28.09 27.94
N LEU A 10 -12.54 27.29 27.22
CA LEU A 10 -12.28 25.87 26.99
C LEU A 10 -11.01 25.76 26.15
N LEU A 11 -9.87 25.62 26.82
CA LEU A 11 -8.60 25.26 26.18
C LEU A 11 -8.75 23.88 25.60
N LEU A 12 -9.02 23.83 24.28
CA LEU A 12 -8.83 22.64 23.44
C LEU A 12 -7.34 22.30 23.51
N ALA A 13 -6.96 21.38 24.38
CA ALA A 13 -5.67 20.72 24.36
C ALA A 13 -5.65 19.83 23.11
N LEU A 14 -5.22 20.39 21.97
CA LEU A 14 -4.80 19.60 20.81
C LEU A 14 -3.63 18.72 21.27
N PRO A 15 -3.69 17.40 21.10
CA PRO A 15 -2.51 16.57 21.28
C PRO A 15 -1.51 17.01 20.20
N ALA A 16 -0.57 17.85 20.58
CA ALA A 16 0.60 18.15 19.78
C ALA A 16 1.29 16.81 19.50
N CYS A 17 1.22 16.35 18.27
CA CYS A 17 2.02 15.23 17.78
C CYS A 17 3.46 15.51 18.19
N ALA A 18 3.99 14.68 19.09
CA ALA A 18 5.33 14.79 19.62
C ALA A 18 6.36 14.38 18.56
N SER A 19 6.49 15.21 17.52
CA SER A 19 7.60 15.18 16.56
C SER A 19 8.70 16.11 17.12
N GLY A 20 9.07 15.89 18.38
CA GLY A 20 10.16 16.66 18.98
C GLY A 20 11.53 16.14 18.52
N PRO A 21 12.62 16.94 18.69
CA PRO A 21 13.99 16.56 18.32
C PRO A 21 14.53 15.34 19.07
N PHE A 22 13.75 14.74 19.93
CA PHE A 22 14.03 13.53 20.71
C PHE A 22 13.23 12.30 20.26
N ALA A 23 12.75 12.28 19.00
CA ALA A 23 12.09 11.09 18.46
C ALA A 23 13.04 9.87 18.58
N ARG A 24 12.56 8.79 19.23
CA ARG A 24 13.34 7.56 19.37
C ARG A 24 13.69 7.02 17.98
N PRO A 25 14.90 6.48 17.79
CA PRO A 25 15.30 5.90 16.50
C PRO A 25 14.27 4.89 15.95
N SER A 26 13.67 4.07 16.82
CA SER A 26 12.60 3.14 16.46
C SER A 26 11.37 3.85 15.88
N ALA A 27 10.93 4.93 16.49
CA ALA A 27 9.80 5.72 15.99
C ALA A 27 10.08 6.35 14.63
N MET A 28 11.31 6.80 14.38
CA MET A 28 11.72 7.36 13.08
C MET A 28 11.74 6.30 11.98
N MET A 29 12.24 5.09 12.28
CA MET A 29 12.26 3.97 11.34
C MET A 29 10.84 3.56 10.97
N LEU A 30 9.94 3.45 11.95
CA LEU A 30 8.56 3.09 11.73
C LEU A 30 7.80 4.16 10.93
N ALA A 31 7.98 5.43 11.27
CA ALA A 31 7.38 6.55 10.54
C ALA A 31 7.86 6.62 9.08
N LYS A 32 9.11 6.20 8.80
CA LYS A 32 9.61 6.07 7.43
C LYS A 32 8.88 4.96 6.67
N ALA A 33 8.68 3.80 7.29
CA ALA A 33 7.95 2.69 6.68
C ALA A 33 6.49 3.07 6.39
N ASP A 34 5.82 3.72 7.35
CA ASP A 34 4.44 4.20 7.20
C ASP A 34 4.32 5.18 6.01
N ARG A 35 5.23 6.16 5.90
CA ARG A 35 5.24 7.11 4.77
C ARG A 35 5.41 6.43 3.42
N LEU A 36 6.26 5.40 3.33
CA LEU A 36 6.42 4.64 2.08
C LEU A 36 5.13 3.93 1.70
N ALA A 37 4.42 3.35 2.67
CA ALA A 37 3.13 2.71 2.44
C ALA A 37 2.06 3.74 2.01
N GLU A 38 1.99 4.90 2.66
CA GLU A 38 1.09 6.00 2.29
C GLU A 38 1.34 6.53 0.88
N GLN A 39 2.59 6.53 0.43
CA GLN A 39 2.99 6.90 -0.93
C GLN A 39 2.69 5.81 -1.97
N GLY A 40 2.19 4.64 -1.54
CA GLY A 40 1.92 3.50 -2.41
C GLY A 40 3.17 2.72 -2.85
N ASN A 41 4.33 3.02 -2.26
CA ASN A 41 5.58 2.28 -2.48
C ASN A 41 5.67 1.10 -1.51
N TYR A 42 4.82 0.10 -1.77
CA TYR A 42 4.63 -1.02 -0.84
C TYR A 42 5.84 -1.94 -0.75
N GLU A 43 6.61 -2.12 -1.84
CA GLU A 43 7.84 -2.92 -1.82
C GLU A 43 8.88 -2.30 -0.87
N ALA A 44 9.10 -1.00 -0.99
CA ALA A 44 10.00 -0.28 -0.09
C ALA A 44 9.47 -0.21 1.34
N ALA A 45 8.14 -0.13 1.53
CA ALA A 45 7.51 -0.16 2.84
C ALA A 45 7.74 -1.51 3.52
N VAL A 46 7.54 -2.64 2.85
CA VAL A 46 7.82 -3.99 3.38
C VAL A 46 9.26 -4.08 3.84
N ALA A 47 10.22 -3.66 3.02
CA ALA A 47 11.65 -3.68 3.37
C ALA A 47 11.96 -2.77 4.59
N ALA A 48 11.29 -1.63 4.71
CA ALA A 48 11.46 -0.71 5.84
C ALA A 48 10.84 -1.27 7.13
N TYR A 49 9.67 -1.92 7.07
CA TYR A 49 9.08 -2.64 8.21
C TYR A 49 9.97 -3.81 8.65
N ASP A 50 10.54 -4.59 7.72
CA ASP A 50 11.45 -5.68 8.04
C ASP A 50 12.69 -5.19 8.79
N LYS A 51 13.27 -4.06 8.36
CA LYS A 51 14.40 -3.43 9.07
C LYS A 51 14.02 -2.98 10.48
N PHE A 52 12.83 -2.38 10.65
CA PHE A 52 12.32 -1.99 11.96
C PHE A 52 12.16 -3.21 12.87
N LEU A 53 11.51 -4.26 12.38
CA LEU A 53 11.23 -5.48 13.15
C LEU A 53 12.51 -6.24 13.52
N ALA A 54 13.52 -6.24 12.64
CA ALA A 54 14.83 -6.84 12.94
C ALA A 54 15.58 -6.08 14.06
N ALA A 55 15.50 -4.75 14.05
CA ALA A 55 16.23 -3.93 15.00
C ALA A 55 15.46 -3.73 16.33
N HIS A 56 14.14 -3.80 16.31
CA HIS A 56 13.24 -3.41 17.41
C HIS A 56 12.10 -4.42 17.66
N ALA A 57 12.42 -5.71 17.64
CA ALA A 57 11.43 -6.79 17.81
C ALA A 57 10.62 -6.71 19.11
N GLY A 58 11.22 -6.15 20.18
CA GLY A 58 10.61 -5.95 21.50
C GLY A 58 9.91 -4.60 21.69
N ASP A 59 9.87 -3.74 20.67
CA ASP A 59 9.20 -2.45 20.76
C ASP A 59 7.67 -2.65 20.87
N SER A 60 7.00 -1.80 21.63
CA SER A 60 5.54 -1.83 21.77
C SER A 60 4.79 -1.69 20.44
N ALA A 61 5.39 -1.05 19.43
CA ALA A 61 4.84 -0.88 18.10
C ALA A 61 5.13 -2.09 17.17
N ALA A 62 5.89 -3.10 17.60
CA ALA A 62 6.26 -4.23 16.75
C ALA A 62 5.04 -5.02 16.24
N GLY A 63 3.98 -5.16 17.05
CA GLY A 63 2.72 -5.79 16.64
C GLY A 63 2.06 -5.03 15.48
N ARG A 64 1.93 -3.72 15.59
CA ARG A 64 1.41 -2.86 14.52
C ARG A 64 2.28 -2.92 13.26
N ALA A 65 3.58 -2.89 13.42
CA ALA A 65 4.52 -2.96 12.30
C ALA A 65 4.37 -4.29 11.51
N ARG A 66 4.18 -5.42 12.20
CA ARG A 66 3.92 -6.72 11.54
C ARG A 66 2.64 -6.68 10.72
N MET A 67 1.54 -6.18 11.28
CA MET A 67 0.26 -6.06 10.56
C MET A 67 0.37 -5.15 9.33
N SER A 68 1.02 -4.00 9.47
CA SER A 68 1.24 -3.06 8.37
C SER A 68 2.12 -3.67 7.27
N ARG A 69 3.16 -4.40 7.66
CA ARG A 69 4.04 -5.14 6.75
C ARG A 69 3.28 -6.21 5.97
N GLU A 70 2.44 -7.00 6.64
CA GLU A 70 1.62 -8.03 6.00
C GLU A 70 0.63 -7.41 5.00
N THR A 71 -0.01 -6.31 5.37
CA THR A 71 -0.92 -5.59 4.48
C THR A 71 -0.18 -5.08 3.24
N ALA A 72 0.98 -4.46 3.40
CA ALA A 72 1.80 -3.99 2.29
C ALA A 72 2.25 -5.16 1.39
N ALA A 73 2.69 -6.28 1.98
CA ALA A 73 3.08 -7.48 1.24
C ALA A 73 1.91 -8.09 0.44
N ALA A 74 0.71 -8.11 1.00
CA ALA A 74 -0.50 -8.57 0.30
C ALA A 74 -0.81 -7.69 -0.91
N VAL A 75 -0.65 -6.36 -0.81
CA VAL A 75 -0.82 -5.45 -1.96
C VAL A 75 0.20 -5.73 -3.05
N VAL A 76 1.47 -5.94 -2.69
CA VAL A 76 2.54 -6.30 -3.65
C VAL A 76 2.19 -7.59 -4.38
N SER A 77 1.82 -8.65 -3.65
CA SER A 77 1.41 -9.93 -4.22
C SER A 77 0.22 -9.80 -5.17
N THR A 78 -0.81 -9.10 -4.76
CA THR A 78 -2.03 -8.88 -5.58
C THR A 78 -1.70 -8.11 -6.86
N ARG A 79 -0.84 -7.09 -6.80
CA ARG A 79 -0.40 -6.35 -7.99
C ARG A 79 0.36 -7.24 -8.97
N ALA A 80 1.23 -8.12 -8.47
CA ALA A 80 1.97 -9.07 -9.30
C ALA A 80 1.02 -10.06 -10.00
N GLU A 81 0.02 -10.56 -9.29
CA GLU A 81 -0.99 -11.44 -9.85
C GLU A 81 -1.86 -10.76 -10.92
N ILE A 82 -2.30 -9.53 -10.67
CA ILE A 82 -3.02 -8.73 -11.67
C ILE A 82 -2.17 -8.53 -12.92
N ALA A 83 -0.88 -8.25 -12.78
CA ALA A 83 0.02 -8.10 -13.92
C ALA A 83 0.14 -9.40 -14.73
N ARG A 84 0.26 -10.55 -14.06
CA ARG A 84 0.28 -11.86 -14.70
C ARG A 84 -1.02 -12.14 -15.45
N LEU A 85 -2.17 -11.95 -14.83
CA LEU A 85 -3.47 -12.18 -15.46
C LEU A 85 -3.70 -11.27 -16.67
N ARG A 86 -3.22 -10.03 -16.64
CA ARG A 86 -3.27 -9.13 -17.80
C ARG A 86 -2.42 -9.63 -18.96
N GLN A 87 -1.26 -10.21 -18.68
CA GLN A 87 -0.42 -10.83 -19.72
C GLN A 87 -1.08 -12.08 -20.34
N GLU A 88 -1.66 -12.93 -19.49
CA GLU A 88 -2.41 -14.11 -19.95
C GLU A 88 -3.59 -13.69 -20.83
N LEU A 89 -4.35 -12.69 -20.41
CA LEU A 89 -5.47 -12.15 -21.20
C LEU A 89 -5.01 -11.59 -22.55
N ALA A 90 -3.88 -10.90 -22.58
CA ALA A 90 -3.32 -10.39 -23.84
C ALA A 90 -2.96 -11.54 -24.80
N ARG A 91 -2.35 -12.62 -24.31
CA ARG A 91 -2.05 -13.82 -25.11
C ARG A 91 -3.31 -14.48 -25.64
N VAL A 92 -4.30 -14.69 -24.81
CA VAL A 92 -5.58 -15.30 -25.24
C VAL A 92 -6.27 -14.46 -26.32
N ARG A 93 -6.23 -13.13 -26.20
CA ARG A 93 -6.76 -12.24 -27.24
C ARG A 93 -6.00 -12.37 -28.57
N GLU A 94 -4.69 -12.45 -28.51
CA GLU A 94 -3.86 -12.64 -29.71
C GLU A 94 -4.15 -13.99 -30.39
N ASP A 95 -4.26 -15.06 -29.61
CA ASP A 95 -4.60 -16.38 -30.12
C ASP A 95 -6.00 -16.41 -30.77
N LEU A 96 -6.97 -15.73 -30.16
CA LEU A 96 -8.31 -15.59 -30.70
C LEU A 96 -8.31 -14.86 -32.08
N GLU A 97 -7.55 -13.79 -32.19
CA GLU A 97 -7.44 -13.08 -33.48
C GLU A 97 -6.76 -13.92 -34.53
N ARG A 98 -5.74 -14.72 -34.20
CA ARG A 98 -5.11 -15.69 -35.13
C ARG A 98 -6.11 -16.73 -35.58
N LEU A 99 -6.92 -17.29 -34.69
CA LEU A 99 -7.95 -18.27 -35.04
C LEU A 99 -9.00 -17.68 -35.98
N LYS A 100 -9.47 -16.46 -35.74
CA LYS A 100 -10.39 -15.75 -36.65
C LYS A 100 -9.80 -15.57 -38.05
N GLU A 101 -8.52 -15.21 -38.11
CA GLU A 101 -7.84 -15.07 -39.42
C GLU A 101 -7.77 -16.38 -40.17
N ILE A 102 -7.49 -17.49 -39.50
CA ILE A 102 -7.45 -18.82 -40.09
C ILE A 102 -8.83 -19.20 -40.63
N ASP A 103 -9.85 -18.97 -39.83
CA ASP A 103 -11.25 -19.28 -40.16
C ASP A 103 -11.71 -18.53 -41.40
N LEU A 104 -11.46 -17.25 -41.48
CA LEU A 104 -11.74 -16.42 -42.66
C LEU A 104 -10.99 -16.86 -43.89
N ARG A 105 -9.76 -17.37 -43.78
CA ARG A 105 -8.98 -17.92 -44.92
C ARG A 105 -9.55 -19.23 -45.37
N LEU A 106 -10.06 -20.06 -44.47
CA LEU A 106 -10.72 -21.33 -44.85
C LEU A 106 -12.04 -21.11 -45.56
N GLU A 107 -12.87 -20.18 -45.07
CA GLU A 107 -14.13 -19.80 -45.73
C GLU A 107 -13.89 -19.33 -47.17
N LYS A 108 -12.93 -18.42 -47.38
CA LYS A 108 -12.57 -17.92 -48.71
C LYS A 108 -12.08 -19.03 -49.66
N ARG A 109 -11.50 -20.12 -49.16
CA ARG A 109 -11.11 -21.28 -49.97
C ARG A 109 -12.30 -22.14 -50.37
N ASN A 110 -13.26 -22.31 -49.47
CA ASN A 110 -14.42 -23.16 -49.69
C ASN A 110 -15.49 -22.52 -50.58
N THR A 111 -15.42 -21.20 -50.82
CA THR A 111 -16.34 -20.46 -51.68
C THR A 111 -15.85 -20.29 -53.14
N LYS A 112 -14.69 -20.85 -53.48
CA LYS A 112 -14.17 -20.94 -54.87
C LYS A 112 -14.38 -22.32 -55.46
#